data_9345f53ace7fedb91916f6794a377f5d
#
_entry.id   9345f53ace7fedb91916f6794a377f5d
#
_cell.length_a   1.000
_cell.length_b   1.000
_cell.length_c   1.000
_cell.angle_alpha   90.00
_cell.angle_beta   90.00
_cell.angle_gamma   90.00
#
_symmetry.space_group_name_H-M   'P 1'
#
loop_
_entity.id
_entity.type
_entity.pdbx_description
1 polymer ?
#
loop_
_entity_poly.entity_id
_entity_poly.type
_entity_poly.pdbx_seq_one_letter_code
_entity_poly.pdbx_strand_id
1 'polypeptide(L)'
;SKNEFGLISLLHFDGFLRVLLSLMILDFIGAYLAHYVQHKIKPLWLVHVVHHSDRYVDTTTANRHHPIESFVRFIFTVFAVFVSESSIAIVFLYQSLSVVFSQFNHANIELNSHFDKVMSYLVVTPRMHKVHHHSYMPYTDTNYGNIFSIWDRLFGTYSELDKDKIIYGTDDNYDDKNDFFKVLKRPFKKD
;
A
#
# COMPACT_ATOMS: atom_id res chain seq x y z
N SER A 1 -6.61 -11.32 35.85
CA SER A 1 -6.51 -10.05 35.12
C SER A 1 -5.77 -10.28 33.83
N LYS A 2 -6.41 -10.13 32.68
CA LYS A 2 -5.70 -10.06 31.41
C LYS A 2 -4.91 -8.75 31.42
N ASN A 3 -3.61 -8.81 31.21
CA ASN A 3 -2.80 -7.62 31.04
C ASN A 3 -3.22 -6.95 29.71
N GLU A 4 -4.05 -5.94 29.78
CA GLU A 4 -4.43 -5.10 28.65
C GLU A 4 -3.24 -4.20 28.33
N PHE A 5 -2.66 -4.32 27.13
CA PHE A 5 -1.46 -3.57 26.76
C PHE A 5 -1.61 -2.76 25.45
N GLY A 6 -2.51 -3.15 24.57
CA GLY A 6 -2.72 -2.49 23.29
C GLY A 6 -3.57 -1.22 23.38
N LEU A 7 -3.35 -0.30 22.43
CA LEU A 7 -4.00 1.00 22.40
C LEU A 7 -5.53 0.91 22.46
N ILE A 8 -6.13 -0.05 21.75
CA ILE A 8 -7.60 -0.22 21.69
C ILE A 8 -8.15 -0.73 23.02
N SER A 9 -7.45 -1.66 23.68
CA SER A 9 -7.86 -2.19 24.97
C SER A 9 -7.73 -1.14 26.08
N LEU A 10 -6.67 -0.34 26.06
CA LEU A 10 -6.48 0.75 27.01
C LEU A 10 -7.56 1.84 26.92
N LEU A 11 -8.11 2.07 25.74
CA LEU A 11 -9.17 3.05 25.51
C LEU A 11 -10.58 2.48 25.72
N HIS A 12 -10.70 1.20 26.07
CA HIS A 12 -11.95 0.50 26.41
C HIS A 12 -13.03 0.60 25.31
N PHE A 13 -12.62 0.60 24.05
CA PHE A 13 -13.56 0.56 22.93
C PHE A 13 -14.13 -0.85 22.72
N ASP A 14 -15.43 -0.93 22.51
CA ASP A 14 -16.17 -2.19 22.29
C ASP A 14 -16.90 -2.23 20.95
N GLY A 15 -17.33 -3.43 20.56
CA GLY A 15 -18.18 -3.66 19.40
C GLY A 15 -17.61 -3.14 18.09
N PHE A 16 -18.44 -2.42 17.32
CA PHE A 16 -18.10 -1.91 16.01
C PHE A 16 -16.90 -0.93 16.03
N LEU A 17 -16.85 -0.05 17.02
CA LEU A 17 -15.77 0.95 17.13
C LEU A 17 -14.41 0.28 17.36
N ARG A 18 -14.37 -0.76 18.18
CA ARG A 18 -13.14 -1.58 18.37
C ARG A 18 -12.67 -2.16 17.04
N VAL A 19 -13.55 -2.79 16.27
CA VAL A 19 -13.20 -3.37 14.97
C VAL A 19 -12.70 -2.29 14.01
N LEU A 20 -13.43 -1.19 13.86
CA LEU A 20 -13.07 -0.10 12.96
C LEU A 20 -11.69 0.49 13.29
N LEU A 21 -11.45 0.85 14.54
CA LEU A 21 -10.17 1.43 14.96
C LEU A 21 -9.02 0.43 14.83
N SER A 22 -9.26 -0.86 15.09
CA SER A 22 -8.27 -1.90 14.86
C SER A 22 -7.91 -2.00 13.37
N LEU A 23 -8.89 -2.01 12.47
CA LEU A 23 -8.65 -2.00 11.02
C LEU A 23 -7.88 -0.76 10.59
N MET A 24 -8.21 0.41 11.13
CA MET A 24 -7.49 1.66 10.83
C MET A 24 -6.03 1.61 11.29
N ILE A 25 -5.74 1.10 12.50
CA ILE A 25 -4.35 0.98 12.99
C ILE A 25 -3.57 -0.04 12.15
N LEU A 26 -4.19 -1.17 11.83
CA LEU A 26 -3.58 -2.21 11.00
C LEU A 26 -3.25 -1.68 9.60
N ASP A 27 -4.15 -0.90 8.99
CA ASP A 27 -3.94 -0.29 7.68
C ASP A 27 -2.91 0.85 7.74
N PHE A 28 -2.97 1.70 8.76
CA PHE A 28 -2.02 2.78 8.93
C PHE A 28 -0.58 2.26 9.05
N ILE A 29 -0.34 1.35 9.98
CA ILE A 29 1.02 0.85 10.27
C ILE A 29 1.42 -0.22 9.24
N GLY A 30 0.54 -1.20 9.01
CA GLY A 30 0.84 -2.38 8.19
C GLY A 30 0.85 -2.11 6.69
N ALA A 31 0.11 -1.10 6.22
CA ALA A 31 0.10 -0.73 4.80
C ALA A 31 0.71 0.65 4.56
N TYR A 32 0.05 1.74 4.97
CA TYR A 32 0.47 3.10 4.65
C TYR A 32 1.91 3.41 5.09
N LEU A 33 2.23 3.22 6.38
CA LEU A 33 3.55 3.54 6.93
C LEU A 33 4.63 2.61 6.36
N ALA A 34 4.33 1.32 6.22
CA ALA A 34 5.23 0.35 5.59
C ALA A 34 5.57 0.77 4.16
N HIS A 35 4.58 1.17 3.38
CA HIS A 35 4.72 1.62 2.00
C HIS A 35 5.51 2.93 1.90
N TYR A 36 5.14 3.92 2.72
CA TYR A 36 5.87 5.19 2.82
C TYR A 36 7.36 4.98 3.12
N VAL A 37 7.69 4.15 4.11
CA VAL A 37 9.07 3.85 4.51
C VAL A 37 9.82 3.13 3.38
N GLN A 38 9.17 2.26 2.62
CA GLN A 38 9.76 1.59 1.46
C GLN A 38 10.14 2.57 0.34
N HIS A 39 9.41 3.66 0.18
CA HIS A 39 9.77 4.72 -0.76
C HIS A 39 10.88 5.64 -0.26
N LYS A 40 10.93 5.92 1.05
CA LYS A 40 11.86 6.91 1.63
C LYS A 40 13.22 6.34 2.00
N ILE A 41 13.34 5.04 2.19
CA ILE A 41 14.60 4.39 2.58
C ILE A 41 15.19 3.67 1.36
N LYS A 42 16.30 4.17 0.82
CA LYS A 42 16.92 3.68 -0.43
C LYS A 42 17.05 2.14 -0.51
N PRO A 43 17.55 1.38 0.49
CA PRO A 43 17.59 -0.08 0.42
C PRO A 43 16.21 -0.73 0.30
N LEU A 44 15.18 -0.14 0.91
CA LEU A 44 13.80 -0.65 0.83
C LEU A 44 13.15 -0.29 -0.50
N TRP A 45 13.45 0.91 -1.03
CA TRP A 45 13.04 1.29 -2.38
C TRP A 45 13.60 0.33 -3.43
N LEU A 46 14.85 -0.08 -3.32
CA LEU A 46 15.45 -1.03 -4.26
C LEU A 46 14.71 -2.37 -4.35
N VAL A 47 14.06 -2.83 -3.29
CA VAL A 47 13.21 -4.02 -3.36
C VAL A 47 11.79 -3.70 -3.80
N HIS A 48 11.26 -2.54 -3.43
CA HIS A 48 9.91 -2.09 -3.78
C HIS A 48 9.80 -1.66 -5.25
N VAL A 49 10.89 -1.18 -5.85
CA VAL A 49 10.93 -0.80 -7.27
C VAL A 49 10.58 -1.96 -8.22
N VAL A 50 10.69 -3.21 -7.76
CA VAL A 50 10.20 -4.40 -8.48
C VAL A 50 8.70 -4.28 -8.75
N HIS A 51 7.94 -3.78 -7.79
CA HIS A 51 6.52 -3.51 -7.91
C HIS A 51 6.25 -2.37 -8.91
N HIS A 52 6.99 -1.28 -8.83
CA HIS A 52 6.87 -0.13 -9.72
C HIS A 52 7.39 -0.35 -11.14
N SER A 53 8.19 -1.40 -11.38
CA SER A 53 8.75 -1.66 -12.70
C SER A 53 7.75 -2.15 -13.74
N ASP A 54 6.51 -2.42 -13.34
CA ASP A 54 5.47 -2.85 -14.24
C ASP A 54 5.03 -1.70 -15.17
N ARG A 55 5.06 -1.96 -16.48
CA ARG A 55 4.65 -1.00 -17.51
C ARG A 55 3.18 -1.08 -17.88
N TYR A 56 2.48 -2.07 -17.35
CA TYR A 56 1.05 -2.34 -17.58
C TYR A 56 0.38 -2.66 -16.25
N VAL A 57 0.13 -1.62 -15.46
CA VAL A 57 -0.45 -1.78 -14.12
C VAL A 57 -1.85 -2.38 -14.22
N ASP A 58 -1.99 -3.59 -13.69
CA ASP A 58 -3.26 -4.31 -13.57
C ASP A 58 -3.29 -5.15 -12.28
N THR A 59 -4.31 -5.98 -12.09
CA THR A 59 -4.46 -6.81 -10.88
C THR A 59 -3.27 -7.73 -10.61
N THR A 60 -2.49 -8.12 -11.62
CA THR A 60 -1.29 -8.94 -11.43
C THR A 60 -0.15 -8.16 -10.80
N THR A 61 -0.10 -6.85 -11.05
CA THR A 61 0.87 -5.93 -10.42
C THR A 61 0.73 -5.92 -8.89
N ALA A 62 -0.49 -6.09 -8.36
CA ALA A 62 -0.75 -6.18 -6.93
C ALA A 62 0.03 -7.32 -6.23
N ASN A 63 0.46 -8.33 -6.97
CA ASN A 63 1.23 -9.47 -6.45
C ASN A 63 2.70 -9.45 -6.89
N ARG A 64 3.12 -8.42 -7.63
CA ARG A 64 4.50 -8.27 -8.12
C ARG A 64 5.39 -7.67 -7.03
N HIS A 65 5.79 -8.49 -6.07
CA HIS A 65 6.62 -8.06 -4.94
C HIS A 65 7.92 -8.86 -4.84
N HIS A 66 8.98 -8.17 -4.43
CA HIS A 66 10.20 -8.86 -4.03
C HIS A 66 9.99 -9.57 -2.68
N PRO A 67 10.51 -10.80 -2.45
CA PRO A 67 10.33 -11.51 -1.17
C PRO A 67 10.77 -10.72 0.06
N ILE A 68 11.84 -9.93 -0.05
CA ILE A 68 12.30 -9.04 1.04
C ILE A 68 11.27 -7.96 1.35
N GLU A 69 10.59 -7.42 0.34
CA GLU A 69 9.50 -6.47 0.56
C GLU A 69 8.37 -7.10 1.36
N SER A 70 7.95 -8.29 1.00
CA SER A 70 6.91 -9.03 1.73
C SER A 70 7.31 -9.27 3.19
N PHE A 71 8.58 -9.55 3.45
CA PHE A 71 9.12 -9.69 4.81
C PHE A 71 9.08 -8.37 5.59
N VAL A 72 9.43 -7.24 4.97
CA VAL A 72 9.33 -5.91 5.59
C VAL A 72 7.87 -5.61 5.95
N ARG A 73 6.93 -5.81 5.02
CA ARG A 73 5.49 -5.61 5.26
C ARG A 73 4.96 -6.51 6.38
N PHE A 74 5.44 -7.75 6.46
CA PHE A 74 5.12 -8.66 7.57
C PHE A 74 5.55 -8.08 8.93
N ILE A 75 6.77 -7.53 9.04
CA ILE A 75 7.25 -6.91 10.29
C ILE A 75 6.33 -5.75 10.71
N PHE A 76 5.97 -4.87 9.76
CA PHE A 76 5.05 -3.75 10.05
C PHE A 76 3.66 -4.25 10.46
N THR A 77 3.17 -5.31 9.85
CA THR A 77 1.89 -5.92 10.22
C THR A 77 1.93 -6.51 11.64
N VAL A 78 2.99 -7.23 12.00
CA VAL A 78 3.17 -7.76 13.36
C VAL A 78 3.22 -6.63 14.38
N PHE A 79 3.95 -5.55 14.06
CA PHE A 79 4.01 -4.36 14.92
C PHE A 79 2.62 -3.70 15.06
N ALA A 80 1.86 -3.59 13.98
CA ALA A 80 0.49 -3.06 14.02
C ALA A 80 -0.44 -3.91 14.89
N VAL A 81 -0.34 -5.23 14.81
CA VAL A 81 -1.09 -6.18 15.68
C VAL A 81 -0.73 -5.96 17.14
N PHE A 82 0.56 -5.80 17.44
CA PHE A 82 1.04 -5.53 18.80
C PHE A 82 0.48 -4.20 19.33
N VAL A 83 0.57 -3.12 18.55
CA VAL A 83 0.07 -1.78 18.94
C VAL A 83 -1.44 -1.78 19.16
N SER A 84 -2.21 -2.45 18.28
CA SER A 84 -3.66 -2.47 18.35
C SER A 84 -4.22 -3.50 19.34
N GLU A 85 -3.45 -4.52 19.70
CA GLU A 85 -3.94 -5.71 20.43
C GLU A 85 -5.14 -6.37 19.70
N SER A 86 -5.07 -6.39 18.37
CA SER A 86 -6.15 -6.96 17.56
C SER A 86 -6.26 -8.45 17.74
N SER A 87 -7.50 -8.94 17.88
CA SER A 87 -7.76 -10.38 17.90
C SER A 87 -7.42 -11.02 16.55
N ILE A 88 -7.13 -12.31 16.56
CA ILE A 88 -6.82 -13.06 15.34
C ILE A 88 -7.92 -12.93 14.27
N ALA A 89 -9.17 -12.87 14.68
CA ALA A 89 -10.31 -12.67 13.77
C ALA A 89 -10.26 -11.31 13.06
N ILE A 90 -9.91 -10.24 13.79
CA ILE A 90 -9.74 -8.89 13.21
C ILE A 90 -8.54 -8.87 12.26
N VAL A 91 -7.43 -9.54 12.61
CA VAL A 91 -6.27 -9.65 11.73
C VAL A 91 -6.61 -10.37 10.42
N PHE A 92 -7.35 -11.47 10.47
CA PHE A 92 -7.81 -12.16 9.26
C PHE A 92 -8.77 -11.31 8.43
N LEU A 93 -9.69 -10.59 9.07
CA LEU A 93 -10.57 -9.64 8.39
C LEU A 93 -9.76 -8.55 7.68
N TYR A 94 -8.80 -7.94 8.37
CA TYR A 94 -7.92 -6.93 7.80
C TYR A 94 -7.14 -7.47 6.60
N GLN A 95 -6.50 -8.63 6.73
CA GLN A 95 -5.71 -9.22 5.64
C GLN A 95 -6.58 -9.53 4.42
N SER A 96 -7.79 -10.05 4.63
CA SER A 96 -8.74 -10.29 3.55
C SER A 96 -9.13 -9.00 2.83
N LEU A 97 -9.48 -7.96 3.59
CA LEU A 97 -9.78 -6.64 3.03
C LEU A 97 -8.56 -6.03 2.32
N SER A 98 -7.37 -6.12 2.92
CA SER A 98 -6.14 -5.61 2.34
C SER A 98 -5.83 -6.24 0.98
N VAL A 99 -6.03 -7.54 0.82
CA VAL A 99 -5.88 -8.23 -0.47
C VAL A 99 -6.92 -7.75 -1.48
N VAL A 100 -8.20 -7.68 -1.08
CA VAL A 100 -9.28 -7.22 -1.97
C VAL A 100 -9.01 -5.79 -2.45
N PHE A 101 -8.65 -4.88 -1.55
CA PHE A 101 -8.34 -3.50 -1.90
C PHE A 101 -7.06 -3.38 -2.75
N SER A 102 -6.04 -4.17 -2.46
CA SER A 102 -4.83 -4.20 -3.30
C SER A 102 -5.17 -4.61 -4.75
N GLN A 103 -5.99 -5.65 -4.94
CA GLN A 103 -6.46 -6.05 -6.27
C GLN A 103 -7.32 -4.96 -6.93
N PHE A 104 -8.24 -4.34 -6.16
CA PHE A 104 -9.09 -3.26 -6.64
C PHE A 104 -8.27 -2.05 -7.09
N ASN A 105 -7.29 -1.62 -6.29
CA ASN A 105 -6.46 -0.43 -6.56
C ASN A 105 -5.65 -0.55 -7.85
N HIS A 106 -5.22 -1.76 -8.19
CA HIS A 106 -4.47 -2.04 -9.41
C HIS A 106 -5.36 -2.40 -10.61
N ALA A 107 -6.67 -2.62 -10.39
CA ALA A 107 -7.56 -3.07 -11.45
C ALA A 107 -7.69 -2.05 -12.60
N ASN A 108 -7.81 -2.57 -13.83
CA ASN A 108 -8.07 -1.77 -15.02
C ASN A 108 -9.56 -1.48 -15.19
N ILE A 109 -10.16 -0.88 -14.15
CA ILE A 109 -11.54 -0.41 -14.14
C ILE A 109 -11.57 1.12 -14.10
N GLU A 110 -12.53 1.69 -14.82
CA GLU A 110 -12.81 3.12 -14.79
C GLU A 110 -14.12 3.33 -14.02
N LEU A 111 -14.03 3.99 -12.89
CA LEU A 111 -15.20 4.44 -12.15
C LEU A 111 -15.70 5.76 -12.75
N ASN A 112 -17.00 6.01 -12.65
CA ASN A 112 -17.53 7.34 -12.95
C ASN A 112 -16.78 8.40 -12.13
N SER A 113 -16.37 9.50 -12.77
CA SER A 113 -15.48 10.51 -12.15
C SER A 113 -16.02 11.11 -10.86
N HIS A 114 -17.34 11.33 -10.77
CA HIS A 114 -17.97 11.84 -9.56
C HIS A 114 -17.96 10.77 -8.46
N PHE A 115 -18.29 9.53 -8.78
CA PHE A 115 -18.28 8.42 -7.85
C PHE A 115 -16.85 8.11 -7.34
N ASP A 116 -15.87 8.08 -8.24
CA ASP A 116 -14.45 7.92 -7.89
C ASP A 116 -13.99 8.99 -6.91
N LYS A 117 -14.32 10.27 -7.20
CA LYS A 117 -13.99 11.38 -6.33
C LYS A 117 -14.60 11.23 -4.93
N VAL A 118 -15.89 10.86 -4.83
CA VAL A 118 -16.56 10.66 -3.54
C VAL A 118 -15.93 9.49 -2.78
N MET A 119 -15.73 8.34 -3.46
CA MET A 119 -15.07 7.18 -2.87
C MET A 119 -13.67 7.50 -2.36
N SER A 120 -12.89 8.28 -3.13
CA SER A 120 -11.51 8.60 -2.79
C SER A 120 -11.34 9.40 -1.49
N TYR A 121 -12.41 9.93 -0.88
CA TYR A 121 -12.35 10.50 0.46
C TYR A 121 -12.33 9.45 1.57
N LEU A 122 -12.81 8.23 1.30
CA LEU A 122 -12.93 7.16 2.30
C LEU A 122 -11.90 6.06 2.04
N VAL A 123 -11.81 5.62 0.79
CA VAL A 123 -10.96 4.48 0.40
C VAL A 123 -10.08 4.84 -0.79
N VAL A 124 -8.98 4.10 -0.91
CA VAL A 124 -8.10 4.22 -2.08
C VAL A 124 -8.83 3.67 -3.31
N THR A 125 -8.80 4.43 -4.40
CA THR A 125 -9.41 4.04 -5.68
C THR A 125 -8.35 3.67 -6.71
N PRO A 126 -8.71 2.93 -7.78
CA PRO A 126 -7.77 2.62 -8.86
C PRO A 126 -7.13 3.87 -9.46
N ARG A 127 -7.91 4.95 -9.66
CA ARG A 127 -7.38 6.21 -10.19
C ARG A 127 -6.35 6.83 -9.26
N MET A 128 -6.63 6.85 -7.94
CA MET A 128 -5.71 7.39 -6.93
C MET A 128 -4.40 6.59 -6.89
N HIS A 129 -4.49 5.26 -6.86
CA HIS A 129 -3.30 4.40 -6.75
C HIS A 129 -2.48 4.38 -8.05
N LYS A 130 -3.11 4.48 -9.21
CA LYS A 130 -2.41 4.57 -10.50
C LYS A 130 -1.54 5.82 -10.62
N VAL A 131 -1.89 6.93 -9.96
CA VAL A 131 -1.01 8.11 -9.87
C VAL A 131 0.29 7.76 -9.14
N HIS A 132 0.22 6.96 -8.07
CA HIS A 132 1.38 6.46 -7.34
C HIS A 132 2.32 5.63 -8.23
N HIS A 133 1.80 4.86 -9.17
CA HIS A 133 2.59 4.10 -10.15
C HIS A 133 3.14 4.93 -11.31
N HIS A 134 2.97 6.25 -11.31
CA HIS A 134 3.61 7.11 -12.30
C HIS A 134 5.13 7.06 -12.16
N SER A 135 5.86 6.97 -13.29
CA SER A 135 7.32 6.75 -13.32
C SER A 135 8.15 7.93 -12.83
N TYR A 136 7.58 9.13 -12.75
CA TYR A 136 8.34 10.34 -12.42
C TYR A 136 7.88 10.99 -11.11
N MET A 137 8.86 11.57 -10.40
CA MET A 137 8.61 12.42 -9.25
C MET A 137 7.81 13.68 -9.63
N PRO A 138 6.97 14.23 -8.74
CA PRO A 138 6.75 13.77 -7.36
C PRO A 138 5.71 12.66 -7.23
N TYR A 139 5.03 12.27 -8.28
CA TYR A 139 3.86 11.40 -8.25
C TYR A 139 4.14 9.98 -7.74
N THR A 140 5.30 9.41 -8.06
CA THR A 140 5.76 8.12 -7.50
C THR A 140 5.81 8.14 -5.96
N ASP A 141 6.04 9.31 -5.38
CA ASP A 141 6.17 9.52 -3.93
C ASP A 141 4.89 10.07 -3.28
N THR A 142 3.71 9.66 -3.79
CA THR A 142 2.38 10.06 -3.31
C THR A 142 1.44 8.86 -3.23
N ASN A 143 0.27 9.00 -2.60
CA ASN A 143 -0.83 8.02 -2.59
C ASN A 143 -0.41 6.62 -2.11
N TYR A 144 0.15 6.54 -0.91
CA TYR A 144 0.68 5.30 -0.31
C TYR A 144 -0.39 4.40 0.33
N GLY A 145 -1.64 4.87 0.46
CA GLY A 145 -2.72 4.14 1.09
C GLY A 145 -3.05 2.82 0.39
N ASN A 146 -3.61 1.87 1.15
CA ASN A 146 -4.15 0.63 0.60
C ASN A 146 -5.67 0.53 0.75
N ILE A 147 -6.21 0.55 1.98
CA ILE A 147 -7.66 0.54 2.21
C ILE A 147 -8.15 1.98 2.37
N PHE A 148 -7.67 2.69 3.39
CA PHE A 148 -8.15 4.03 3.72
C PHE A 148 -7.29 5.12 3.07
N SER A 149 -7.92 6.00 2.32
CA SER A 149 -7.28 7.16 1.68
C SER A 149 -7.03 8.33 2.63
N ILE A 150 -7.60 8.28 3.83
CA ILE A 150 -7.47 9.34 4.84
C ILE A 150 -6.01 9.58 5.23
N TRP A 151 -5.16 8.55 5.20
CA TRP A 151 -3.75 8.66 5.56
C TRP A 151 -3.00 9.59 4.62
N ASP A 152 -3.20 9.45 3.31
CA ASP A 152 -2.58 10.32 2.32
C ASP A 152 -3.00 11.78 2.48
N ARG A 153 -4.26 12.02 2.85
CA ARG A 153 -4.77 13.37 3.09
C ARG A 153 -4.24 13.95 4.40
N LEU A 154 -4.19 13.13 5.46
CA LEU A 154 -3.74 13.57 6.78
C LEU A 154 -2.24 13.90 6.77
N PHE A 155 -1.43 13.14 6.06
CA PHE A 155 0.02 13.31 5.99
C PHE A 155 0.49 14.12 4.77
N GLY A 156 -0.43 14.65 3.96
CA GLY A 156 -0.11 15.52 2.83
C GLY A 156 0.56 14.78 1.66
N THR A 157 0.33 13.48 1.54
CA THR A 157 0.86 12.65 0.44
C THR A 157 -0.17 12.38 -0.65
N TYR A 158 -1.37 12.96 -0.57
CA TYR A 158 -2.38 12.84 -1.61
C TYR A 158 -2.03 13.68 -2.84
N SER A 159 -2.15 13.09 -4.03
CA SER A 159 -1.96 13.78 -5.30
C SER A 159 -2.91 13.26 -6.38
N GLU A 160 -3.23 14.11 -7.33
CA GLU A 160 -4.04 13.79 -8.50
C GLU A 160 -3.24 14.03 -9.77
N LEU A 161 -3.47 13.20 -10.78
CA LEU A 161 -2.95 13.36 -12.12
C LEU A 161 -4.01 12.89 -13.13
N ASP A 162 -4.09 13.58 -14.26
CA ASP A 162 -4.95 13.13 -15.35
C ASP A 162 -4.49 11.76 -15.86
N LYS A 163 -5.43 10.84 -16.06
CA LYS A 163 -5.11 9.46 -16.45
C LYS A 163 -4.23 9.39 -17.72
N ASP A 164 -4.47 10.27 -18.68
CA ASP A 164 -3.75 10.30 -19.95
C ASP A 164 -2.30 10.79 -19.82
N LYS A 165 -1.94 11.33 -18.65
CA LYS A 165 -0.58 11.75 -18.32
C LYS A 165 0.20 10.72 -17.51
N ILE A 166 -0.44 9.64 -17.06
CA ILE A 166 0.20 8.60 -16.26
C ILE A 166 1.09 7.75 -17.18
N ILE A 167 2.35 7.65 -16.84
CA ILE A 167 3.35 6.81 -17.50
C ILE A 167 3.83 5.79 -16.48
N TYR A 168 3.57 4.52 -16.71
CA TYR A 168 3.96 3.45 -15.80
C TYR A 168 5.38 2.96 -16.02
N GLY A 169 5.91 2.25 -15.04
CA GLY A 169 7.27 1.74 -15.02
C GLY A 169 8.20 2.62 -14.20
N THR A 170 9.47 2.48 -14.44
CA THR A 170 10.53 3.27 -13.80
C THR A 170 11.24 4.13 -14.83
N ASP A 171 11.84 5.23 -14.39
CA ASP A 171 12.61 6.17 -15.22
C ASP A 171 14.00 5.63 -15.63
N ASP A 172 14.38 4.47 -15.10
CA ASP A 172 15.61 3.79 -15.46
C ASP A 172 15.46 2.93 -16.74
N ASN A 173 16.59 2.70 -17.40
CA ASN A 173 16.68 1.86 -18.61
C ASN A 173 16.83 0.37 -18.28
N TYR A 174 16.42 -0.06 -17.10
CA TYR A 174 16.56 -1.45 -16.70
C TYR A 174 15.63 -2.36 -17.52
N ASP A 175 16.22 -3.19 -18.38
CA ASP A 175 15.48 -4.18 -19.17
C ASP A 175 15.34 -5.50 -18.41
N ASP A 176 14.27 -5.61 -17.65
CA ASP A 176 13.88 -6.81 -16.92
C ASP A 176 12.69 -7.55 -17.58
N LYS A 177 12.37 -7.18 -18.83
CA LYS A 177 11.23 -7.73 -19.58
C LYS A 177 11.16 -9.25 -19.46
N ASN A 178 10.11 -9.73 -18.78
CA ASN A 178 9.74 -11.14 -18.70
C ASN A 178 10.78 -12.12 -18.14
N ASP A 179 11.82 -11.63 -17.44
CA ASP A 179 12.81 -12.47 -16.78
C ASP A 179 12.68 -12.34 -15.26
N PHE A 180 12.03 -13.33 -14.65
CA PHE A 180 11.81 -13.40 -13.20
C PHE A 180 13.10 -13.26 -12.37
N PHE A 181 14.19 -13.89 -12.80
CA PHE A 181 15.46 -13.82 -12.08
C PHE A 181 16.13 -12.45 -12.23
N LYS A 182 15.97 -11.77 -13.36
CA LYS A 182 16.46 -10.39 -13.52
C LYS A 182 15.70 -9.46 -12.60
N VAL A 183 14.37 -9.58 -12.54
CA VAL A 183 13.53 -8.79 -11.63
C VAL A 183 13.98 -8.97 -10.18
N LEU A 184 14.16 -10.21 -9.71
CA LEU A 184 14.63 -10.49 -8.34
C LEU A 184 16.05 -10.00 -8.06
N LYS A 185 16.92 -9.95 -9.08
CA LYS A 185 18.31 -9.46 -8.92
C LYS A 185 18.43 -7.95 -9.03
N ARG A 186 17.38 -7.25 -9.48
CA ARG A 186 17.36 -5.80 -9.66
C ARG A 186 17.86 -5.02 -8.44
N PRO A 187 17.39 -5.31 -7.20
CA PRO A 187 17.84 -4.60 -6.00
C PRO A 187 19.35 -4.71 -5.70
N PHE A 188 20.00 -5.72 -6.24
CA PHE A 188 21.42 -6.04 -5.96
C PHE A 188 22.38 -5.67 -7.09
N LYS A 189 21.87 -5.12 -8.20
CA LYS A 189 22.74 -4.58 -9.24
C LYS A 189 23.41 -3.31 -8.72
N LYS A 190 24.73 -3.29 -8.84
CA LYS A 190 25.50 -2.03 -8.69
C LYS A 190 25.36 -1.24 -9.99
N ASP A 191 24.99 0.01 -9.85
CA ASP A 191 25.10 1.01 -10.91
C ASP A 191 26.55 1.15 -11.36
#